data_00fadceb0b1106f71dda762f6237471c
#
_entry.id   00fadceb0b1106f71dda762f6237471c
#
_cell.length_a   1.000
_cell.length_b   1.000
_cell.length_c   1.000
_cell.angle_alpha   90.00
_cell.angle_beta   90.00
_cell.angle_gamma   90.00
#
_symmetry.space_group_name_H-M   'P 1'
#
loop_
_entity.id
_entity.type
_entity.pdbx_description
1 polymer ?
#
loop_
_entity_poly.entity_id
_entity_poly.type
_entity_poly.pdbx_seq_one_letter_code
_entity_poly.pdbx_strand_id
1 'polypeptide(L)'
;MFAHLAAVLVVVHKPHLGIVGSEIIGTGLLILLGDGVVAAVLLAKSKAENSGWIVITLGWGMAVMVGAYSVGPFSGAHLNPAVTLGLWIHGSITGSMAWKYFLGEMIGAMIGAFLVFLTYYLHWRDTEDPGLKLACFSTGPAIRNYGWNVLTEIVGTFVLVFGILAIGAPWQANNASGLTTLLVALLVLGIGLSLGGPTGYAINPARDLGPRIMHAILPIPGKGGSDWSYSWVPVLGPLIGGALAAIFFDAVIGSAPL
;
A
#
# COMPACT_ATOMS: atom_id res chain seq x y z
N MET A 1 -17.23 18.91 -29.76
CA MET A 1 -16.91 17.51 -30.04
C MET A 1 -16.58 16.70 -28.78
N PHE A 2 -16.00 17.27 -27.73
CA PHE A 2 -15.70 16.57 -26.47
C PHE A 2 -16.90 16.38 -25.52
N ALA A 3 -17.93 17.22 -25.62
CA ALA A 3 -19.13 17.12 -24.77
C ALA A 3 -20.02 15.88 -25.09
N HIS A 4 -19.98 15.37 -26.32
CA HIS A 4 -20.73 14.17 -26.71
C HIS A 4 -20.08 12.86 -26.26
N LEU A 5 -18.77 12.82 -26.06
CA LEU A 5 -18.08 11.63 -25.53
C LEU A 5 -18.42 11.37 -24.05
N ALA A 6 -18.63 12.45 -23.27
CA ALA A 6 -19.02 12.34 -21.86
C ALA A 6 -20.45 11.78 -21.68
N ALA A 7 -21.36 12.08 -22.60
CA ALA A 7 -22.75 11.62 -22.52
C ALA A 7 -22.92 10.12 -22.85
N VAL A 8 -22.03 9.54 -23.64
CA VAL A 8 -22.07 8.10 -23.99
C VAL A 8 -21.54 7.21 -22.86
N LEU A 9 -20.73 7.75 -21.94
CA LEU A 9 -20.19 7.01 -20.80
C LEU A 9 -21.13 6.99 -19.57
N VAL A 10 -22.24 7.72 -19.58
CA VAL A 10 -23.18 7.82 -18.43
C VAL A 10 -24.24 6.69 -18.44
N VAL A 11 -24.35 5.89 -19.49
CA VAL A 11 -25.20 4.68 -19.49
C VAL A 11 -24.39 3.50 -19.00
N VAL A 12 -23.73 3.63 -17.86
CA VAL A 12 -23.00 2.51 -17.25
C VAL A 12 -23.88 1.90 -16.18
N HIS A 13 -24.19 0.61 -16.39
CA HIS A 13 -24.69 -0.32 -15.38
C HIS A 13 -24.17 0.00 -13.98
N LYS A 14 -25.05 -0.16 -12.97
CA LYS A 14 -24.62 -0.13 -11.56
C LYS A 14 -23.37 -1.01 -11.43
N PRO A 15 -22.27 -0.48 -10.94
CA PRO A 15 -21.04 -1.24 -10.88
C PRO A 15 -21.22 -2.45 -9.96
N HIS A 16 -20.97 -3.65 -10.49
CA HIS A 16 -21.09 -4.90 -9.77
C HIS A 16 -19.78 -5.34 -9.08
N LEU A 17 -18.82 -4.42 -8.86
CA LEU A 17 -17.61 -4.73 -8.13
C LEU A 17 -17.92 -4.83 -6.64
N GLY A 18 -17.90 -6.06 -6.11
CA GLY A 18 -17.93 -6.28 -4.67
C GLY A 18 -16.58 -5.95 -4.02
N ILE A 19 -16.52 -5.96 -2.68
CA ILE A 19 -15.32 -5.64 -1.90
C ILE A 19 -14.09 -6.39 -2.44
N VAL A 20 -14.15 -7.71 -2.59
CA VAL A 20 -13.01 -8.52 -3.04
C VAL A 20 -12.49 -8.06 -4.41
N GLY A 21 -13.36 -7.88 -5.39
CA GLY A 21 -12.95 -7.47 -6.73
C GLY A 21 -12.35 -6.07 -6.74
N SER A 22 -12.91 -5.15 -5.97
CA SER A 22 -12.38 -3.79 -5.83
C SER A 22 -11.00 -3.79 -5.21
N GLU A 23 -10.82 -4.51 -4.10
CA GLU A 23 -9.53 -4.59 -3.42
C GLU A 23 -8.46 -5.30 -4.26
N ILE A 24 -8.83 -6.32 -5.07
CA ILE A 24 -7.91 -6.93 -6.04
C ILE A 24 -7.40 -5.88 -7.03
N ILE A 25 -8.30 -5.08 -7.61
CA ILE A 25 -7.92 -4.07 -8.61
C ILE A 25 -7.11 -2.95 -7.95
N GLY A 26 -7.61 -2.39 -6.85
CA GLY A 26 -6.97 -1.26 -6.18
C GLY A 26 -5.58 -1.61 -5.63
N THR A 27 -5.47 -2.75 -4.93
CA THR A 27 -4.17 -3.22 -4.39
C THR A 27 -3.25 -3.68 -5.53
N GLY A 28 -3.78 -4.27 -6.59
CA GLY A 28 -3.01 -4.60 -7.77
C GLY A 28 -2.36 -3.38 -8.41
N LEU A 29 -3.10 -2.27 -8.56
CA LEU A 29 -2.58 -1.00 -9.05
C LEU A 29 -1.58 -0.37 -8.07
N LEU A 30 -1.87 -0.41 -6.77
CA LEU A 30 -0.97 0.05 -5.73
C LEU A 30 0.41 -0.63 -5.84
N ILE A 31 0.44 -1.95 -5.94
CA ILE A 31 1.68 -2.71 -6.00
C ILE A 31 2.36 -2.58 -7.36
N LEU A 32 1.60 -2.61 -8.45
CA LEU A 32 2.18 -2.41 -9.78
C LEU A 32 2.95 -1.10 -9.88
N LEU A 33 2.40 -0.01 -9.37
CA LEU A 33 3.06 1.31 -9.41
C LEU A 33 4.10 1.47 -8.30
N GLY A 34 3.82 0.97 -7.09
CA GLY A 34 4.69 1.11 -5.93
C GLY A 34 5.96 0.24 -6.02
N ASP A 35 5.83 -1.06 -6.26
CA ASP A 35 6.98 -1.92 -6.53
C ASP A 35 7.62 -1.57 -7.87
N GLY A 36 6.82 -1.07 -8.83
CA GLY A 36 7.29 -0.59 -10.13
C GLY A 36 8.25 0.58 -10.02
N VAL A 37 7.97 1.59 -9.17
CA VAL A 37 8.91 2.70 -8.96
C VAL A 37 10.18 2.24 -8.25
N VAL A 38 10.09 1.27 -7.33
CA VAL A 38 11.28 0.68 -6.70
C VAL A 38 12.13 -0.03 -7.75
N ALA A 39 11.51 -0.84 -8.60
CA ALA A 39 12.20 -1.49 -9.73
C ALA A 39 12.83 -0.47 -10.70
N ALA A 40 12.15 0.64 -10.98
CA ALA A 40 12.68 1.70 -11.80
C ALA A 40 13.96 2.32 -11.22
N VAL A 41 14.00 2.50 -9.89
CA VAL A 41 15.14 3.14 -9.20
C VAL A 41 16.28 2.17 -8.95
N LEU A 42 16.00 0.88 -8.70
CA LEU A 42 17.01 -0.08 -8.23
C LEU A 42 17.55 -1.00 -9.31
N LEU A 43 16.77 -1.30 -10.36
CA LEU A 43 17.21 -2.26 -11.36
C LEU A 43 18.14 -1.62 -12.39
N ALA A 44 19.19 -2.37 -12.73
CA ALA A 44 20.21 -1.95 -13.67
C ALA A 44 19.63 -1.60 -15.05
N LYS A 45 20.19 -0.58 -15.67
CA LYS A 45 19.81 -0.07 -17.01
C LYS A 45 18.38 0.49 -17.09
N SER A 46 17.69 0.67 -15.97
CA SER A 46 16.47 1.45 -15.94
C SER A 46 16.77 2.93 -16.20
N LYS A 47 15.89 3.64 -16.88
CA LYS A 47 16.04 5.09 -17.11
C LYS A 47 16.04 5.90 -15.84
N ALA A 48 15.45 5.38 -14.75
CA ALA A 48 15.41 6.01 -13.45
C ALA A 48 16.41 5.40 -12.45
N GLU A 49 17.34 4.55 -12.93
CA GLU A 49 18.35 3.92 -12.07
C GLU A 49 19.07 4.96 -11.21
N ASN A 50 19.18 4.67 -9.89
CA ASN A 50 19.82 5.54 -8.90
C ASN A 50 19.18 6.94 -8.71
N SER A 51 17.94 7.16 -9.13
CA SER A 51 17.24 8.45 -8.95
C SER A 51 16.84 8.76 -7.48
N GLY A 52 16.95 7.80 -6.59
CA GLY A 52 16.94 8.03 -5.15
C GLY A 52 15.61 7.87 -4.43
N TRP A 53 15.67 8.04 -3.10
CA TRP A 53 14.57 7.76 -2.17
C TRP A 53 13.33 8.65 -2.38
N ILE A 54 13.53 9.92 -2.78
CA ILE A 54 12.43 10.85 -3.05
C ILE A 54 11.55 10.34 -4.19
N VAL A 55 12.15 9.79 -5.25
CA VAL A 55 11.40 9.22 -6.37
C VAL A 55 10.58 8.01 -5.92
N ILE A 56 11.16 7.13 -5.10
CA ILE A 56 10.46 5.96 -4.53
C ILE A 56 9.25 6.43 -3.72
N THR A 57 9.43 7.37 -2.80
CA THR A 57 8.35 7.82 -1.92
C THR A 57 7.25 8.57 -2.65
N LEU A 58 7.60 9.40 -3.64
CA LEU A 58 6.64 10.02 -4.55
C LEU A 58 5.84 8.97 -5.32
N GLY A 59 6.53 7.98 -5.90
CA GLY A 59 5.89 6.90 -6.64
C GLY A 59 4.89 6.11 -5.78
N TRP A 60 5.23 5.80 -4.54
CA TRP A 60 4.31 5.14 -3.60
C TRP A 60 3.10 6.00 -3.26
N GLY A 61 3.28 7.31 -3.03
CA GLY A 61 2.15 8.23 -2.84
C GLY A 61 1.21 8.24 -4.05
N MET A 62 1.77 8.32 -5.27
CA MET A 62 0.98 8.25 -6.51
C MET A 62 0.31 6.88 -6.68
N ALA A 63 0.97 5.79 -6.31
CA ALA A 63 0.42 4.44 -6.37
C ALA A 63 -0.82 4.30 -5.48
N VAL A 64 -0.76 4.82 -4.24
CA VAL A 64 -1.93 4.90 -3.33
C VAL A 64 -3.04 5.74 -3.96
N MET A 65 -2.71 6.90 -4.52
CA MET A 65 -3.68 7.77 -5.16
C MET A 65 -4.43 7.04 -6.29
N VAL A 66 -3.70 6.43 -7.22
CA VAL A 66 -4.29 5.73 -8.36
C VAL A 66 -5.14 4.55 -7.92
N GLY A 67 -4.62 3.70 -7.01
CA GLY A 67 -5.38 2.57 -6.48
C GLY A 67 -6.67 3.01 -5.78
N ALA A 68 -6.56 4.00 -4.89
CA ALA A 68 -7.71 4.46 -4.11
C ALA A 68 -8.75 5.22 -4.94
N TYR A 69 -8.36 6.07 -5.89
CA TYR A 69 -9.32 6.70 -6.80
C TYR A 69 -10.05 5.70 -7.68
N SER A 70 -9.36 4.62 -8.08
CA SER A 70 -9.95 3.63 -8.99
C SER A 70 -11.08 2.83 -8.34
N VAL A 71 -11.00 2.54 -7.04
CA VAL A 71 -11.94 1.63 -6.38
C VAL A 71 -12.64 2.21 -5.14
N GLY A 72 -12.29 3.44 -4.75
CA GLY A 72 -12.89 4.13 -3.59
C GLY A 72 -14.42 4.14 -3.57
N PRO A 73 -15.11 4.46 -4.69
CA PRO A 73 -16.58 4.43 -4.74
C PRO A 73 -17.21 3.06 -4.52
N PHE A 74 -16.45 1.96 -4.61
CA PHE A 74 -16.97 0.59 -4.55
C PHE A 74 -16.68 -0.10 -3.21
N SER A 75 -15.46 0.05 -2.68
CA SER A 75 -15.02 -0.60 -1.43
C SER A 75 -14.60 0.38 -0.34
N GLY A 76 -14.42 1.64 -0.65
CA GLY A 76 -13.72 2.58 0.24
C GLY A 76 -12.20 2.52 0.09
N ALA A 77 -11.68 1.56 -0.70
CA ALA A 77 -10.27 1.42 -1.04
C ALA A 77 -9.34 1.31 0.19
N HIS A 78 -9.45 0.25 0.95
CA HIS A 78 -8.55 0.02 2.09
C HIS A 78 -7.13 -0.28 1.62
N LEU A 79 -6.96 -1.18 0.64
CA LEU A 79 -5.70 -1.56 -0.02
C LEU A 79 -4.61 -2.04 0.95
N ASN A 80 -5.00 -2.31 2.21
CA ASN A 80 -4.05 -2.51 3.31
C ASN A 80 -4.71 -3.24 4.49
N PRO A 81 -4.27 -4.45 4.86
CA PRO A 81 -4.82 -5.18 6.00
C PRO A 81 -4.73 -4.44 7.34
N ALA A 82 -3.71 -3.58 7.55
CA ALA A 82 -3.61 -2.81 8.78
C ALA A 82 -4.65 -1.66 8.82
N VAL A 83 -4.94 -1.04 7.68
CA VAL A 83 -6.04 -0.07 7.55
C VAL A 83 -7.38 -0.78 7.77
N THR A 84 -7.58 -1.92 7.13
CA THR A 84 -8.79 -2.74 7.29
C THR A 84 -9.01 -3.13 8.75
N LEU A 85 -7.97 -3.57 9.47
CA LEU A 85 -8.04 -3.89 10.89
C LEU A 85 -8.40 -2.66 11.73
N GLY A 86 -7.76 -1.51 11.48
CA GLY A 86 -8.05 -0.26 12.17
C GLY A 86 -9.50 0.18 12.00
N LEU A 87 -10.02 0.15 10.77
CA LEU A 87 -11.42 0.49 10.48
C LEU A 87 -12.41 -0.53 11.06
N TRP A 88 -12.02 -1.79 11.17
CA TRP A 88 -12.83 -2.79 11.87
C TRP A 88 -12.88 -2.53 13.39
N ILE A 89 -11.76 -2.22 14.02
CA ILE A 89 -11.70 -1.86 15.45
C ILE A 89 -12.49 -0.58 15.72
N HIS A 90 -12.37 0.44 14.85
CA HIS A 90 -13.13 1.68 14.92
C HIS A 90 -14.65 1.48 14.69
N GLY A 91 -15.10 0.29 14.25
CA GLY A 91 -16.52 0.00 14.02
C GLY A 91 -17.05 0.45 12.65
N SER A 92 -16.21 0.95 11.73
CA SER A 92 -16.62 1.36 10.38
C SER A 92 -17.04 0.19 9.49
N ILE A 93 -16.53 -1.02 9.75
CA ILE A 93 -16.86 -2.24 9.02
C ILE A 93 -17.06 -3.42 9.96
N THR A 94 -17.75 -4.47 9.48
CA THR A 94 -17.93 -5.72 10.22
C THR A 94 -16.76 -6.70 9.98
N GLY A 95 -16.58 -7.69 10.87
CA GLY A 95 -15.56 -8.72 10.69
C GLY A 95 -15.74 -9.57 9.42
N SER A 96 -16.99 -9.78 8.99
CA SER A 96 -17.28 -10.47 7.72
C SER A 96 -16.89 -9.64 6.49
N MET A 97 -16.89 -8.31 6.60
CA MET A 97 -16.35 -7.43 5.56
C MET A 97 -14.82 -7.43 5.59
N ALA A 98 -14.21 -7.30 6.78
CA ALA A 98 -12.75 -7.28 6.94
C ALA A 98 -12.08 -8.48 6.27
N TRP A 99 -12.66 -9.67 6.42
CA TRP A 99 -12.17 -10.88 5.74
C TRP A 99 -12.13 -10.75 4.22
N LYS A 100 -13.17 -10.13 3.60
CA LYS A 100 -13.23 -9.91 2.15
C LYS A 100 -12.16 -8.92 1.69
N TYR A 101 -11.87 -7.89 2.48
CA TYR A 101 -10.77 -6.95 2.23
C TYR A 101 -9.44 -7.68 2.24
N PHE A 102 -9.10 -8.42 3.32
CA PHE A 102 -7.84 -9.16 3.42
C PHE A 102 -7.59 -10.08 2.24
N LEU A 103 -8.63 -10.79 1.80
CA LEU A 103 -8.53 -11.67 0.64
C LEU A 103 -8.24 -10.90 -0.64
N GLY A 104 -8.98 -9.83 -0.90
CA GLY A 104 -8.80 -9.00 -2.09
C GLY A 104 -7.43 -8.33 -2.13
N GLU A 105 -7.00 -7.76 -1.01
CA GLU A 105 -5.71 -7.09 -0.84
C GLU A 105 -4.54 -8.05 -1.13
N MET A 106 -4.57 -9.25 -0.57
CA MET A 106 -3.51 -10.24 -0.80
C MET A 106 -3.43 -10.71 -2.25
N ILE A 107 -4.58 -11.03 -2.87
CA ILE A 107 -4.61 -11.44 -4.27
C ILE A 107 -4.15 -10.30 -5.17
N GLY A 108 -4.64 -9.08 -4.93
CA GLY A 108 -4.24 -7.89 -5.66
C GLY A 108 -2.74 -7.62 -5.59
N ALA A 109 -2.18 -7.73 -4.38
CA ALA A 109 -0.74 -7.53 -4.17
C ALA A 109 0.10 -8.54 -4.96
N MET A 110 -0.30 -9.80 -4.98
CA MET A 110 0.39 -10.82 -5.77
C MET A 110 0.30 -10.55 -7.27
N ILE A 111 -0.87 -10.14 -7.77
CA ILE A 111 -1.06 -9.80 -9.18
C ILE A 111 -0.21 -8.58 -9.56
N GLY A 112 -0.21 -7.53 -8.74
CA GLY A 112 0.60 -6.32 -8.97
C GLY A 112 2.10 -6.65 -9.06
N ALA A 113 2.61 -7.47 -8.13
CA ALA A 113 4.00 -7.92 -8.13
C ALA A 113 4.35 -8.77 -9.36
N PHE A 114 3.44 -9.65 -9.80
CA PHE A 114 3.62 -10.39 -11.04
C PHE A 114 3.72 -9.46 -12.26
N LEU A 115 2.90 -8.42 -12.32
CA LEU A 115 2.96 -7.45 -13.41
C LEU A 115 4.25 -6.62 -13.38
N VAL A 116 4.77 -6.29 -12.19
CA VAL A 116 6.12 -5.66 -12.07
C VAL A 116 7.20 -6.60 -12.63
N PHE A 117 7.14 -7.90 -12.26
CA PHE A 117 8.07 -8.89 -12.82
C PHE A 117 8.05 -8.90 -14.34
N LEU A 118 6.87 -8.88 -14.96
CA LEU A 118 6.75 -8.85 -16.43
C LEU A 118 7.25 -7.53 -17.02
N THR A 119 6.91 -6.40 -16.40
CA THR A 119 7.28 -5.06 -16.88
C THR A 119 8.79 -4.88 -16.92
N TYR A 120 9.51 -5.40 -15.91
CA TYR A 120 10.96 -5.29 -15.81
C TYR A 120 11.70 -6.56 -16.20
N TYR A 121 11.07 -7.44 -16.98
CA TYR A 121 11.57 -8.79 -17.27
C TYR A 121 13.04 -8.85 -17.73
N LEU A 122 13.46 -7.93 -18.59
CA LEU A 122 14.83 -7.90 -19.10
C LEU A 122 15.84 -7.34 -18.10
N HIS A 123 15.40 -6.50 -17.17
CA HIS A 123 16.27 -5.85 -16.17
C HIS A 123 16.72 -6.80 -15.06
N TRP A 124 15.95 -7.84 -14.76
CA TRP A 124 16.29 -8.82 -13.71
C TRP A 124 17.61 -9.52 -13.96
N ARG A 125 17.89 -9.88 -15.20
CA ARG A 125 19.14 -10.55 -15.57
C ARG A 125 20.35 -9.62 -15.43
N ASP A 126 20.17 -8.34 -15.76
CA ASP A 126 21.26 -7.37 -15.81
C ASP A 126 21.56 -6.75 -14.45
N THR A 127 20.69 -6.95 -13.46
CA THR A 127 20.91 -6.56 -12.05
C THR A 127 21.63 -7.68 -11.33
N GLU A 128 22.85 -7.44 -10.84
CA GLU A 128 23.64 -8.49 -10.19
C GLU A 128 23.25 -8.72 -8.74
N ASP A 129 23.02 -7.64 -7.96
CA ASP A 129 22.71 -7.69 -6.53
C ASP A 129 21.32 -8.32 -6.25
N PRO A 130 21.25 -9.49 -5.57
CA PRO A 130 20.00 -10.14 -5.22
C PRO A 130 19.17 -9.32 -4.22
N GLY A 131 19.83 -8.49 -3.39
CA GLY A 131 19.14 -7.60 -2.44
C GLY A 131 18.32 -6.53 -3.14
N LEU A 132 18.81 -5.95 -4.23
CA LEU A 132 18.06 -4.99 -5.04
C LEU A 132 16.85 -5.65 -5.71
N LYS A 133 16.99 -6.91 -6.16
CA LYS A 133 15.87 -7.67 -6.71
C LYS A 133 14.78 -7.92 -5.67
N LEU A 134 15.16 -8.34 -4.46
CA LEU A 134 14.22 -8.53 -3.35
C LEU A 134 13.54 -7.22 -2.96
N ALA A 135 14.28 -6.12 -2.91
CA ALA A 135 13.76 -4.81 -2.53
C ALA A 135 12.68 -4.28 -3.49
N CYS A 136 12.64 -4.77 -4.76
CA CYS A 136 11.54 -4.47 -5.69
C CYS A 136 10.23 -5.16 -5.34
N PHE A 137 10.20 -6.08 -4.39
CA PHE A 137 9.02 -6.85 -3.98
C PHE A 137 8.66 -6.62 -2.52
N SER A 138 9.64 -6.53 -1.64
CA SER A 138 9.39 -6.50 -0.20
C SER A 138 10.36 -5.59 0.52
N THR A 139 9.95 -5.13 1.69
CA THR A 139 10.77 -4.26 2.51
C THR A 139 11.83 -5.05 3.29
N GLY A 140 12.91 -4.37 3.60
CA GLY A 140 13.96 -4.87 4.46
C GLY A 140 14.57 -3.73 5.28
N PRO A 141 15.18 -4.02 6.44
CA PRO A 141 15.73 -2.98 7.29
C PRO A 141 17.08 -2.49 6.78
N ALA A 142 17.32 -1.18 6.86
CA ALA A 142 18.64 -0.60 6.64
C ALA A 142 19.64 -1.13 7.70
N ILE A 143 19.17 -1.27 8.95
CA ILE A 143 19.92 -1.88 10.06
C ILE A 143 19.03 -2.96 10.68
N ARG A 144 19.46 -4.21 10.65
CA ARG A 144 18.67 -5.32 11.18
C ARG A 144 18.69 -5.39 12.69
N ASN A 145 17.56 -5.00 13.26
CA ASN A 145 17.24 -5.20 14.67
C ASN A 145 15.73 -5.39 14.80
N TYR A 146 15.29 -6.61 15.00
CA TYR A 146 13.86 -6.95 14.93
C TYR A 146 12.99 -6.10 15.87
N GLY A 147 13.43 -5.84 17.11
CA GLY A 147 12.67 -5.04 18.06
C GLY A 147 12.47 -3.61 17.59
N TRP A 148 13.55 -2.94 17.18
CA TRP A 148 13.48 -1.57 16.67
C TRP A 148 12.76 -1.50 15.31
N ASN A 149 12.95 -2.50 14.45
CA ASN A 149 12.28 -2.55 13.15
C ASN A 149 10.76 -2.72 13.32
N VAL A 150 10.29 -3.59 14.25
CA VAL A 150 8.86 -3.68 14.59
C VAL A 150 8.33 -2.36 15.13
N LEU A 151 9.06 -1.71 16.04
CA LEU A 151 8.65 -0.42 16.58
C LEU A 151 8.51 0.64 15.49
N THR A 152 9.44 0.69 14.53
CA THR A 152 9.37 1.60 13.37
C THR A 152 8.09 1.36 12.54
N GLU A 153 7.78 0.09 12.25
CA GLU A 153 6.56 -0.26 11.50
C GLU A 153 5.27 0.06 12.31
N ILE A 154 5.29 -0.14 13.63
CA ILE A 154 4.19 0.28 14.52
C ILE A 154 3.97 1.78 14.43
N VAL A 155 5.03 2.59 14.58
CA VAL A 155 4.94 4.05 14.54
C VAL A 155 4.45 4.54 13.17
N GLY A 156 5.03 4.04 12.08
CA GLY A 156 4.64 4.42 10.72
C GLY A 156 3.19 4.09 10.42
N THR A 157 2.73 2.90 10.83
CA THR A 157 1.34 2.47 10.59
C THR A 157 0.36 3.14 11.55
N PHE A 158 0.77 3.45 12.78
CA PHE A 158 -0.04 4.27 13.68
C PHE A 158 -0.33 5.64 13.03
N VAL A 159 0.69 6.33 12.50
CA VAL A 159 0.50 7.61 11.80
C VAL A 159 -0.41 7.45 10.58
N LEU A 160 -0.27 6.35 9.83
CA LEU A 160 -1.13 6.08 8.67
C LEU A 160 -2.60 5.96 9.06
N VAL A 161 -2.92 5.04 9.98
CA VAL A 161 -4.32 4.73 10.32
C VAL A 161 -4.96 5.88 11.09
N PHE A 162 -4.23 6.50 12.03
CA PHE A 162 -4.68 7.72 12.71
C PHE A 162 -4.99 8.84 11.72
N GLY A 163 -4.09 9.08 10.77
CA GLY A 163 -4.27 10.10 9.72
C GLY A 163 -5.47 9.81 8.81
N ILE A 164 -5.69 8.55 8.43
CA ILE A 164 -6.87 8.14 7.64
C ILE A 164 -8.16 8.42 8.41
N LEU A 165 -8.24 8.04 9.70
CA LEU A 165 -9.41 8.30 10.54
C LEU A 165 -9.64 9.81 10.71
N ALA A 166 -8.60 10.59 10.91
CA ALA A 166 -8.70 12.05 11.04
C ALA A 166 -9.16 12.72 9.73
N ILE A 167 -8.63 12.30 8.59
CA ILE A 167 -9.04 12.79 7.26
C ILE A 167 -10.48 12.43 6.94
N GLY A 168 -10.94 11.23 7.34
CA GLY A 168 -12.30 10.75 7.13
C GLY A 168 -13.31 11.19 8.19
N ALA A 169 -12.90 11.93 9.20
CA ALA A 169 -13.76 12.29 10.33
C ALA A 169 -14.93 13.20 9.91
N PRO A 170 -16.09 13.14 10.61
CA PRO A 170 -17.28 13.92 10.27
C PRO A 170 -17.06 15.44 10.15
N TRP A 171 -16.16 16.01 10.95
CA TRP A 171 -15.83 17.44 10.86
C TRP A 171 -15.07 17.82 9.58
N GLN A 172 -14.60 16.84 8.80
CA GLN A 172 -14.01 17.02 7.47
C GLN A 172 -15.03 16.85 6.33
N ALA A 173 -16.31 16.68 6.65
CA ALA A 173 -17.37 16.37 5.67
C ALA A 173 -17.52 17.42 4.54
N ASN A 174 -17.01 18.64 4.73
CA ASN A 174 -16.99 19.71 3.73
C ASN A 174 -15.82 19.63 2.74
N ASN A 175 -14.96 18.62 2.85
CA ASN A 175 -13.88 18.43 1.88
C ASN A 175 -14.47 18.20 0.47
N ALA A 176 -13.84 18.83 -0.53
CA ALA A 176 -14.22 18.62 -1.91
C ALA A 176 -14.15 17.13 -2.29
N SER A 177 -15.06 16.70 -3.16
CA SER A 177 -15.10 15.31 -3.64
C SER A 177 -13.73 14.88 -4.18
N GLY A 178 -13.25 13.76 -3.70
CA GLY A 178 -11.95 13.21 -4.08
C GLY A 178 -10.73 13.77 -3.29
N LEU A 179 -10.87 14.89 -2.58
CA LEU A 179 -9.75 15.46 -1.81
C LEU A 179 -9.24 14.50 -0.74
N THR A 180 -10.12 13.76 -0.07
CA THR A 180 -9.76 12.76 0.94
C THR A 180 -8.73 11.77 0.40
N THR A 181 -8.95 11.23 -0.79
CA THR A 181 -8.02 10.28 -1.43
C THR A 181 -6.64 10.91 -1.71
N LEU A 182 -6.61 12.16 -2.18
CA LEU A 182 -5.36 12.88 -2.38
C LEU A 182 -4.63 13.11 -1.05
N LEU A 183 -5.34 13.49 0.01
CA LEU A 183 -4.75 13.69 1.34
C LEU A 183 -4.15 12.39 1.91
N VAL A 184 -4.81 11.25 1.72
CA VAL A 184 -4.25 9.94 2.11
C VAL A 184 -2.99 9.62 1.30
N ALA A 185 -2.94 9.92 0.01
CA ALA A 185 -1.73 9.75 -0.80
C ALA A 185 -0.57 10.63 -0.30
N LEU A 186 -0.84 11.88 0.04
CA LEU A 186 0.15 12.79 0.63
C LEU A 186 0.59 12.36 2.04
N LEU A 187 -0.31 11.78 2.83
CA LEU A 187 0.02 11.17 4.12
C LEU A 187 1.03 10.03 3.94
N VAL A 188 0.79 9.10 3.00
CA VAL A 188 1.72 8.00 2.71
C VAL A 188 3.06 8.53 2.20
N LEU A 189 3.06 9.55 1.34
CA LEU A 189 4.28 10.23 0.91
C LEU A 189 5.04 10.82 2.10
N GLY A 190 4.36 11.51 3.02
CA GLY A 190 4.96 12.10 4.22
C GLY A 190 5.58 11.06 5.15
N ILE A 191 4.89 9.92 5.34
CA ILE A 191 5.42 8.78 6.11
C ILE A 191 6.69 8.23 5.43
N GLY A 192 6.66 8.02 4.12
CA GLY A 192 7.81 7.50 3.38
C GLY A 192 9.04 8.40 3.47
N LEU A 193 8.84 9.72 3.33
CA LEU A 193 9.92 10.71 3.43
C LEU A 193 10.51 10.80 4.85
N SER A 194 9.67 10.70 5.88
CA SER A 194 10.06 10.99 7.27
C SER A 194 10.41 9.75 8.08
N LEU A 195 9.69 8.64 7.89
CA LEU A 195 9.75 7.43 8.71
C LEU A 195 10.20 6.20 7.94
N GLY A 196 10.35 6.30 6.62
CA GLY A 196 10.65 5.15 5.76
C GLY A 196 12.09 4.70 5.77
N GLY A 197 13.03 5.54 6.16
CA GLY A 197 14.47 5.25 6.09
C GLY A 197 14.91 3.98 6.84
N PRO A 198 14.40 3.68 8.05
CA PRO A 198 14.88 2.53 8.82
C PRO A 198 14.46 1.16 8.27
N THR A 199 13.25 1.03 7.69
CA THR A 199 12.64 -0.27 7.36
C THR A 199 12.09 -0.36 5.95
N GLY A 200 12.03 0.74 5.22
CA GLY A 200 11.31 0.81 3.93
C GLY A 200 9.80 1.02 4.08
N TYR A 201 9.32 1.40 5.28
CA TYR A 201 7.92 1.72 5.61
C TYR A 201 6.92 0.79 4.92
N ALA A 202 6.97 -0.50 5.27
CA ALA A 202 5.98 -1.43 4.74
C ALA A 202 4.56 -0.95 5.04
N ILE A 203 4.28 -0.62 6.30
CA ILE A 203 3.02 -0.08 6.83
C ILE A 203 1.75 -0.76 6.29
N ASN A 204 1.93 -1.90 5.63
CA ASN A 204 0.89 -2.63 4.91
C ASN A 204 1.31 -4.11 4.77
N PRO A 205 0.67 -5.03 5.49
CA PRO A 205 1.01 -6.45 5.42
C PRO A 205 0.88 -7.06 4.01
N ALA A 206 -0.12 -6.66 3.22
CA ALA A 206 -0.31 -7.19 1.86
C ALA A 206 0.77 -6.67 0.91
N ARG A 207 1.20 -5.41 1.07
CA ARG A 207 2.24 -4.76 0.28
C ARG A 207 3.61 -5.42 0.46
N ASP A 208 3.86 -6.09 1.57
CA ASP A 208 5.11 -6.83 1.77
C ASP A 208 4.94 -8.33 1.51
N LEU A 209 3.97 -8.97 2.17
CA LEU A 209 3.83 -10.42 2.13
C LEU A 209 3.42 -10.95 0.75
N GLY A 210 2.49 -10.29 0.06
CA GLY A 210 2.04 -10.69 -1.27
C GLY A 210 3.18 -10.70 -2.30
N PRO A 211 3.89 -9.57 -2.49
CA PRO A 211 5.05 -9.52 -3.37
C PRO A 211 6.22 -10.39 -2.92
N ARG A 212 6.46 -10.58 -1.61
CA ARG A 212 7.48 -11.50 -1.09
C ARG A 212 7.22 -12.95 -1.48
N ILE A 213 5.94 -13.38 -1.44
CA ILE A 213 5.52 -14.68 -1.97
C ILE A 213 5.83 -14.75 -3.47
N MET A 214 5.51 -13.72 -4.23
CA MET A 214 5.79 -13.67 -5.65
C MET A 214 7.28 -13.70 -5.95
N HIS A 215 8.12 -12.97 -5.20
CA HIS A 215 9.57 -13.09 -5.29
C HIS A 215 10.05 -14.53 -5.06
N ALA A 216 9.47 -15.25 -4.10
CA ALA A 216 9.86 -16.64 -3.82
C ALA A 216 9.56 -17.58 -4.98
N ILE A 217 8.41 -17.44 -5.65
CA ILE A 217 7.94 -18.38 -6.67
C ILE A 217 8.34 -18.01 -8.11
N LEU A 218 8.55 -16.71 -8.39
CA LEU A 218 8.89 -16.26 -9.75
C LEU A 218 10.31 -16.65 -10.16
N PRO A 219 10.55 -16.99 -11.44
CA PRO A 219 11.85 -17.39 -11.95
C PRO A 219 12.76 -16.18 -12.22
N ILE A 220 13.07 -15.40 -11.19
CA ILE A 220 13.93 -14.22 -11.31
C ILE A 220 15.40 -14.68 -11.31
N PRO A 221 16.17 -14.38 -12.35
CA PRO A 221 17.58 -14.80 -12.44
C PRO A 221 18.42 -14.26 -11.27
N GLY A 222 19.11 -15.11 -10.54
CA GLY A 222 20.00 -14.71 -9.44
C GLY A 222 19.33 -13.95 -8.30
N LYS A 223 18.07 -14.22 -7.99
CA LYS A 223 17.26 -13.50 -7.00
C LYS A 223 17.69 -13.71 -5.54
N GLY A 224 18.40 -14.77 -5.22
CA GLY A 224 18.71 -15.12 -3.84
C GLY A 224 17.49 -15.60 -3.03
N GLY A 225 17.57 -15.47 -1.71
CA GLY A 225 16.47 -15.78 -0.78
C GLY A 225 15.45 -14.64 -0.67
N SER A 226 14.24 -14.96 -0.16
CA SER A 226 13.14 -13.99 0.04
C SER A 226 13.08 -13.43 1.46
N ASP A 227 14.12 -13.58 2.27
CA ASP A 227 14.24 -13.07 3.64
C ASP A 227 13.02 -13.37 4.53
N TRP A 228 12.59 -14.63 4.55
CA TRP A 228 11.43 -15.05 5.35
C TRP A 228 11.61 -14.83 6.86
N SER A 229 12.84 -14.81 7.34
CA SER A 229 13.15 -14.52 8.74
C SER A 229 12.71 -13.10 9.16
N TYR A 230 12.60 -12.18 8.21
CA TYR A 230 12.16 -10.81 8.45
C TYR A 230 10.67 -10.60 8.19
N SER A 231 10.02 -11.47 7.41
CA SER A 231 8.66 -11.27 6.88
C SER A 231 7.58 -10.97 7.93
N TRP A 232 7.76 -11.41 9.17
CA TRP A 232 6.83 -11.18 10.26
C TRP A 232 6.82 -9.71 10.75
N VAL A 233 7.93 -8.98 10.58
CA VAL A 233 8.06 -7.57 10.99
C VAL A 233 7.07 -6.68 10.23
N PRO A 234 7.07 -6.66 8.87
CA PRO A 234 6.14 -5.87 8.07
C PRO A 234 4.69 -6.39 8.09
N VAL A 235 4.43 -7.49 8.79
CA VAL A 235 3.06 -7.98 9.05
C VAL A 235 2.61 -7.56 10.44
N LEU A 236 3.35 -7.96 11.48
CA LEU A 236 2.95 -7.75 12.88
C LEU A 236 3.04 -6.28 13.28
N GLY A 237 4.11 -5.58 12.91
CA GLY A 237 4.28 -4.16 13.21
C GLY A 237 3.11 -3.31 12.73
N PRO A 238 2.75 -3.38 11.42
CA PRO A 238 1.60 -2.66 10.89
C PRO A 238 0.26 -3.03 11.54
N LEU A 239 -0.01 -4.31 11.80
CA LEU A 239 -1.26 -4.71 12.46
C LEU A 239 -1.38 -4.13 13.87
N ILE A 240 -0.29 -4.15 14.65
CA ILE A 240 -0.26 -3.53 15.98
C ILE A 240 -0.43 -2.01 15.87
N GLY A 241 0.31 -1.36 14.97
CA GLY A 241 0.24 0.10 14.76
C GLY A 241 -1.17 0.56 14.37
N GLY A 242 -1.81 -0.16 13.44
CA GLY A 242 -3.19 0.12 12.99
C GLY A 242 -4.22 -0.06 14.11
N ALA A 243 -4.11 -1.14 14.89
CA ALA A 243 -4.98 -1.39 16.04
C ALA A 243 -4.84 -0.29 17.11
N LEU A 244 -3.61 0.05 17.49
CA LEU A 244 -3.33 1.10 18.46
C LEU A 244 -3.84 2.47 18.00
N ALA A 245 -3.70 2.80 16.71
CA ALA A 245 -4.19 4.05 16.14
C ALA A 245 -5.72 4.17 16.24
N ALA A 246 -6.45 3.11 15.92
CA ALA A 246 -7.91 3.09 16.02
C ALA A 246 -8.38 3.27 17.48
N ILE A 247 -7.80 2.49 18.40
CA ILE A 247 -8.12 2.60 19.84
C ILE A 247 -7.81 3.99 20.37
N PHE A 248 -6.65 4.56 20.03
CA PHE A 248 -6.25 5.89 20.47
C PHE A 248 -7.15 6.97 19.87
N PHE A 249 -7.50 6.85 18.58
CA PHE A 249 -8.40 7.79 17.92
C PHE A 249 -9.77 7.83 18.61
N ASP A 250 -10.35 6.66 18.88
CA ASP A 250 -11.66 6.56 19.54
C ASP A 250 -11.63 7.11 20.97
N ALA A 251 -10.55 6.85 21.70
CA ALA A 251 -10.43 7.28 23.10
C ALA A 251 -10.21 8.81 23.23
N VAL A 252 -9.51 9.44 22.26
CA VAL A 252 -9.04 10.82 22.41
C VAL A 252 -9.80 11.80 21.49
N ILE A 253 -10.15 11.37 20.29
CA ILE A 253 -10.71 12.22 19.23
C ILE A 253 -12.17 11.86 18.92
N GLY A 254 -12.53 10.57 18.93
CA GLY A 254 -13.85 10.07 18.52
C GLY A 254 -15.04 10.58 19.32
N SER A 255 -14.79 11.22 20.46
CA SER A 255 -15.79 11.89 21.30
C SER A 255 -15.79 13.42 21.16
N ALA A 256 -15.05 13.97 20.18
CA ALA A 256 -15.06 15.43 19.96
C ALA A 256 -16.48 15.89 19.64
N PRO A 257 -17.02 16.89 20.32
CA PRO A 257 -18.35 17.42 20.03
C PRO A 257 -18.36 17.99 18.60
N LEU A 258 -19.41 17.65 17.86
CA LEU A 258 -19.73 18.22 16.54
C LEU A 258 -20.03 19.70 16.66
#